data_6958d6e69b754279be8f985a7ca2527d
#
_entry.id   6958d6e69b754279be8f985a7ca2527d
#
_cell.length_a   1.000
_cell.length_b   1.000
_cell.length_c   1.000
_cell.angle_alpha   90.00
_cell.angle_beta   90.00
_cell.angle_gamma   90.00
#
_symmetry.space_group_name_H-M   'P 1'
#
loop_
_entity.id
_entity.type
_entity.pdbx_description
1 polymer ?
#
loop_
_entity_poly.entity_id
_entity_poly.type
_entity_poly.pdbx_seq_one_letter_code
_entity_poly.pdbx_strand_id
1 'polypeptide(L)'
;DYVSAGTNDFDKTNGIRNAGTKAILWSDQDGPNLRGVNVTIGKRKVDMTVAGDFTAERQYNGKLDVKDAFIEKVLGGISTDGFTREDSDPNHPTVSLNTTGFTATMVDKHVGTGKVANFGGSIGLSGEDKDNYDFDGNLAGKTGKVNIYKAPLLLSFRKKKADDRVYDGTSVVRDDAMKQSVSPGNISINKTIAAGSRGEVMTDETGTADILALADITDPKYTDTAGNEQIHQGAHKLQYTNVKLRTDGIYSSGQDYELYYTPDSGTEEKVTNDTVYLDGSIIRRQIKTGDFKVYHKTDNSAADATKVYDGTVTYNLNDPRYSDIYLSSNVGATDDNTGIVARDQGHITFLLQNGTTATFMTDEPTPSETKNVKTAKKIAYKVHADADTYTDGYGGHLLDDYWVVNDKNTALTESTNFNATGKGTITPKALTATVAKNHITKVYDAKQNQTDGNRNDIIG
;
A
#
# COMPACT_ATOMS: atom_id res chain seq x y z
N ASP A 1 -42.05 62.26 46.21
CA ASP A 1 -40.77 61.63 46.45
C ASP A 1 -41.02 60.16 46.84
N TYR A 2 -40.47 59.22 46.08
CA TYR A 2 -40.59 57.77 46.33
C TYR A 2 -39.40 57.34 47.17
N VAL A 3 -39.66 56.63 48.23
CA VAL A 3 -38.62 56.02 49.05
C VAL A 3 -38.83 54.53 49.09
N SER A 4 -37.86 53.77 48.66
CA SER A 4 -37.85 52.34 48.80
C SER A 4 -37.37 51.98 50.22
N ALA A 5 -38.18 51.20 50.96
CA ALA A 5 -37.75 50.67 52.23
C ALA A 5 -37.02 49.35 52.02
N GLY A 6 -35.73 49.42 51.86
CA GLY A 6 -34.83 48.27 51.73
C GLY A 6 -34.19 48.16 50.35
N THR A 7 -32.89 48.18 50.36
CA THR A 7 -31.95 47.91 49.29
C THR A 7 -32.30 48.31 47.83
N ASN A 8 -31.38 48.81 47.15
CA ASN A 8 -31.13 49.21 45.77
C ASN A 8 -32.07 48.76 44.61
N ASP A 9 -33.25 48.22 44.93
CA ASP A 9 -34.18 47.68 43.93
C ASP A 9 -35.06 48.72 43.25
N PHE A 10 -34.92 49.98 43.60
CA PHE A 10 -35.66 51.10 43.01
C PHE A 10 -34.71 52.08 42.30
N ASP A 11 -34.85 52.14 40.99
CA ASP A 11 -34.22 53.13 40.18
C ASP A 11 -35.21 54.23 39.82
N LYS A 12 -34.87 55.52 40.07
CA LYS A 12 -35.72 56.66 39.74
C LYS A 12 -36.09 56.74 38.26
N THR A 13 -35.29 56.12 37.39
CA THR A 13 -35.53 56.14 35.96
C THR A 13 -36.37 54.94 35.50
N ASN A 14 -36.16 53.76 36.09
CA ASN A 14 -36.69 52.47 35.60
C ASN A 14 -37.68 51.79 36.58
N GLY A 15 -37.92 52.37 37.79
CA GLY A 15 -38.83 51.81 38.77
C GLY A 15 -38.37 50.58 39.50
N ILE A 16 -39.29 49.67 39.92
CA ILE A 16 -38.94 48.41 40.57
C ILE A 16 -38.66 47.39 39.51
N ARG A 17 -37.47 46.81 39.54
CA ARG A 17 -37.00 45.89 38.51
C ARG A 17 -37.09 44.41 38.95
N ASN A 18 -36.82 44.09 40.20
CA ASN A 18 -36.65 42.72 40.65
C ASN A 18 -37.96 42.10 41.14
N ALA A 19 -38.14 40.79 40.89
CA ALA A 19 -39.25 40.02 41.42
C ALA A 19 -39.27 40.01 42.96
N GLY A 20 -40.43 39.93 43.52
CA GLY A 20 -40.68 39.92 44.97
C GLY A 20 -41.65 41.00 45.43
N THR A 21 -41.98 40.97 46.69
CA THR A 21 -42.86 42.02 47.28
C THR A 21 -42.04 43.18 47.78
N LYS A 22 -42.30 44.36 47.23
CA LYS A 22 -41.62 45.60 47.55
C LYS A 22 -42.61 46.59 48.14
N ALA A 23 -42.21 47.32 49.18
CA ALA A 23 -42.96 48.43 49.72
C ALA A 23 -42.57 49.72 49.04
N ILE A 24 -43.48 50.35 48.34
CA ILE A 24 -43.34 51.71 47.83
C ILE A 24 -43.93 52.68 48.81
N LEU A 25 -43.09 53.51 49.36
CA LEU A 25 -43.47 54.53 50.37
C LEU A 25 -43.35 55.93 49.77
N TRP A 26 -44.34 56.76 49.98
CA TRP A 26 -44.28 58.19 49.62
C TRP A 26 -44.78 59.03 50.76
N SER A 27 -44.27 60.27 50.88
CA SER A 27 -44.74 61.23 51.87
C SER A 27 -45.80 62.15 51.27
N ASP A 28 -46.85 62.45 52.05
CA ASP A 28 -47.78 63.50 51.71
C ASP A 28 -47.08 64.86 51.90
N GLN A 29 -47.41 65.82 51.04
CA GLN A 29 -46.82 67.15 51.10
C GLN A 29 -47.20 67.92 52.35
N ASP A 30 -48.25 67.53 53.05
CA ASP A 30 -48.85 68.23 54.16
C ASP A 30 -48.73 67.58 55.56
N GLY A 31 -47.85 66.50 55.69
CA GLY A 31 -47.76 65.81 56.99
C GLY A 31 -46.73 64.72 57.11
N PRO A 32 -46.41 64.28 58.35
CA PRO A 32 -45.37 63.28 58.62
C PRO A 32 -45.80 61.85 58.32
N ASN A 33 -47.00 61.64 57.72
CA ASN A 33 -47.50 60.28 57.47
C ASN A 33 -46.97 59.71 56.17
N LEU A 34 -46.22 58.68 56.30
CA LEU A 34 -45.79 57.87 55.16
C LEU A 34 -46.97 56.97 54.69
N ARG A 35 -47.35 57.12 53.43
CA ARG A 35 -48.26 56.18 52.77
C ARG A 35 -47.46 55.25 51.93
N GLY A 36 -47.93 54.02 51.81
CA GLY A 36 -47.25 53.00 51.01
C GLY A 36 -48.17 51.95 50.48
N VAL A 37 -47.77 51.33 49.41
CA VAL A 37 -48.44 50.20 48.82
C VAL A 37 -47.44 49.08 48.63
N ASN A 38 -47.82 47.88 48.92
CA ASN A 38 -47.05 46.71 48.59
C ASN A 38 -47.32 46.33 47.11
N VAL A 39 -46.26 46.32 46.33
CA VAL A 39 -46.32 45.81 44.95
C VAL A 39 -45.58 44.50 44.88
N THR A 40 -46.27 43.48 44.35
CA THR A 40 -45.63 42.22 44.11
C THR A 40 -45.41 42.04 42.62
N ILE A 41 -44.15 41.91 42.26
CA ILE A 41 -43.74 41.56 40.91
C ILE A 41 -43.48 40.03 40.91
N GLY A 42 -44.30 39.33 40.16
CA GLY A 42 -44.12 37.86 39.99
C GLY A 42 -42.91 37.58 39.11
N LYS A 43 -42.27 36.41 39.35
CA LYS A 43 -41.23 35.91 38.47
C LYS A 43 -41.80 35.64 37.08
N ARG A 44 -41.01 35.96 36.05
CA ARG A 44 -41.35 35.68 34.66
C ARG A 44 -41.01 34.22 34.35
N LYS A 45 -41.94 33.48 33.77
CA LYS A 45 -41.73 32.07 33.43
C LYS A 45 -40.91 31.93 32.15
N VAL A 46 -39.92 31.05 32.17
CA VAL A 46 -39.15 30.60 31.02
C VAL A 46 -39.31 29.11 30.88
N ASP A 47 -39.85 28.69 29.76
CA ASP A 47 -40.10 27.29 29.49
C ASP A 47 -38.93 26.64 28.79
N MET A 48 -38.61 25.40 29.20
CA MET A 48 -37.65 24.53 28.52
C MET A 48 -38.37 23.28 28.03
N THR A 49 -38.30 23.03 26.72
CA THR A 49 -38.79 21.81 26.10
C THR A 49 -37.61 20.98 25.63
N VAL A 50 -37.33 19.87 26.33
CA VAL A 50 -36.35 18.91 25.87
C VAL A 50 -37.09 17.86 25.03
N ALA A 51 -36.94 17.90 23.73
CA ALA A 51 -37.46 16.87 22.82
C ALA A 51 -36.80 15.53 23.16
N GLY A 52 -37.59 14.45 23.27
CA GLY A 52 -37.06 13.12 23.64
C GLY A 52 -36.18 12.46 22.57
N ASP A 53 -36.02 13.10 21.40
CA ASP A 53 -35.39 12.51 20.22
C ASP A 53 -34.14 13.24 19.77
N PHE A 54 -33.44 13.92 20.67
CA PHE A 54 -32.14 14.50 20.31
C PHE A 54 -31.17 13.43 19.85
N THR A 55 -30.73 13.54 18.61
CA THR A 55 -29.62 12.75 18.08
C THR A 55 -28.42 13.66 17.88
N ALA A 56 -27.33 13.36 18.55
CA ALA A 56 -26.05 14.00 18.39
C ALA A 56 -25.07 13.06 17.68
N GLU A 57 -24.02 13.63 17.13
CA GLU A 57 -22.99 12.90 16.40
C GLU A 57 -21.62 13.32 16.91
N ARG A 58 -20.72 12.34 17.04
CA ARG A 58 -19.30 12.62 17.31
C ARG A 58 -18.40 11.50 16.82
N GLN A 59 -17.14 11.80 16.63
CA GLN A 59 -16.13 10.77 16.48
C GLN A 59 -15.78 10.14 17.83
N TYR A 60 -15.33 8.89 17.79
CA TYR A 60 -14.83 8.19 18.97
C TYR A 60 -13.69 8.97 19.64
N ASN A 61 -13.78 9.16 20.94
CA ASN A 61 -12.80 9.86 21.76
C ASN A 61 -12.51 9.17 23.10
N GLY A 62 -12.95 7.91 23.27
CA GLY A 62 -12.72 7.10 24.45
C GLY A 62 -13.49 7.51 25.71
N LYS A 63 -14.29 8.58 25.66
CA LYS A 63 -14.99 9.13 26.82
C LYS A 63 -16.45 8.71 26.83
N LEU A 64 -16.99 8.48 28.01
CA LEU A 64 -18.44 8.30 28.24
C LEU A 64 -19.21 9.63 28.23
N ASP A 65 -18.54 10.73 28.59
CA ASP A 65 -19.14 12.05 28.60
C ASP A 65 -19.39 12.53 27.17
N VAL A 66 -20.63 12.95 26.90
CA VAL A 66 -21.10 13.47 25.61
C VAL A 66 -21.81 14.82 25.75
N LYS A 67 -21.59 15.51 26.87
CA LYS A 67 -22.22 16.80 27.19
C LYS A 67 -22.14 17.79 26.01
N ASP A 68 -20.94 17.98 25.46
CA ASP A 68 -20.70 19.00 24.42
C ASP A 68 -21.49 18.72 23.14
N ALA A 69 -21.77 17.45 22.82
CA ALA A 69 -22.56 17.08 21.66
C ALA A 69 -24.05 17.44 21.80
N PHE A 70 -24.52 17.67 23.03
CA PHE A 70 -25.92 17.95 23.31
C PHE A 70 -26.20 19.41 23.75
N ILE A 71 -25.19 20.18 24.17
CA ILE A 71 -25.37 21.55 24.71
C ILE A 71 -26.26 22.39 23.80
N GLU A 72 -25.87 22.54 22.52
CA GLU A 72 -26.63 23.40 21.59
C GLU A 72 -28.07 22.91 21.38
N LYS A 73 -28.26 21.59 21.35
CA LYS A 73 -29.61 21.00 21.16
C LYS A 73 -30.51 21.20 22.37
N VAL A 74 -29.95 21.11 23.58
CA VAL A 74 -30.65 21.37 24.82
C VAL A 74 -30.97 22.86 24.95
N LEU A 75 -30.02 23.75 24.66
CA LEU A 75 -30.23 25.19 24.67
C LEU A 75 -31.27 25.63 23.64
N GLY A 76 -31.32 25.01 22.46
CA GLY A 76 -32.30 25.26 21.42
C GLY A 76 -33.74 24.91 21.84
N GLY A 77 -33.91 24.12 22.89
CA GLY A 77 -35.20 23.79 23.47
C GLY A 77 -35.71 24.79 24.53
N ILE A 78 -34.91 25.79 24.89
CA ILE A 78 -35.28 26.83 25.85
C ILE A 78 -35.92 28.00 25.09
N SER A 79 -37.12 28.39 25.49
CA SER A 79 -37.81 29.54 24.89
C SER A 79 -37.11 30.84 25.27
N THR A 80 -36.37 31.42 24.33
CA THR A 80 -35.72 32.72 24.56
C THR A 80 -36.71 33.87 24.59
N ASP A 81 -37.92 33.68 24.09
CA ASP A 81 -39.01 34.70 24.21
C ASP A 81 -39.48 34.87 25.66
N GLY A 82 -39.07 34.00 26.56
CA GLY A 82 -39.25 34.12 27.99
C GLY A 82 -38.40 35.22 28.64
N PHE A 83 -37.23 35.55 28.05
CA PHE A 83 -36.39 36.61 28.56
C PHE A 83 -36.91 38.00 28.10
N THR A 84 -36.69 39.03 28.93
CA THR A 84 -36.95 40.39 28.47
C THR A 84 -35.92 40.81 27.45
N ARG A 85 -36.28 41.78 26.59
CA ARG A 85 -35.35 42.27 25.55
C ARG A 85 -34.09 42.88 26.16
N GLU A 86 -34.26 43.53 27.33
CA GLU A 86 -33.15 44.17 28.02
C GLU A 86 -32.21 43.16 28.65
N ASP A 87 -32.74 42.09 29.24
CA ASP A 87 -31.97 41.06 29.93
C ASP A 87 -31.25 40.13 28.96
N SER A 88 -31.74 40.02 27.72
CA SER A 88 -31.15 39.23 26.64
C SER A 88 -30.30 40.01 25.64
N ASP A 89 -30.02 41.31 25.90
CA ASP A 89 -29.16 42.14 25.04
C ASP A 89 -27.78 41.47 24.89
N PRO A 90 -27.34 41.06 23.67
CA PRO A 90 -26.08 40.42 23.48
C PRO A 90 -24.86 41.23 23.87
N ASN A 91 -25.00 42.58 23.98
CA ASN A 91 -23.91 43.47 24.37
C ASN A 91 -23.77 43.64 25.89
N HIS A 92 -24.88 43.46 26.63
CA HIS A 92 -24.92 43.58 28.09
C HIS A 92 -25.95 42.63 28.72
N PRO A 93 -25.71 41.32 28.62
CA PRO A 93 -26.67 40.34 29.12
C PRO A 93 -26.70 40.39 30.66
N THR A 94 -27.85 40.69 31.25
CA THR A 94 -28.07 40.62 32.69
C THR A 94 -28.56 39.26 33.14
N VAL A 95 -28.98 38.38 32.18
CA VAL A 95 -29.35 36.98 32.39
C VAL A 95 -28.71 36.15 31.28
N SER A 96 -28.07 35.06 31.63
CA SER A 96 -27.46 34.07 30.73
C SER A 96 -27.79 32.66 31.16
N LEU A 97 -27.84 31.72 30.19
CA LEU A 97 -27.97 30.28 30.46
C LEU A 97 -26.64 29.74 30.98
N ASN A 98 -26.67 28.98 32.04
CA ASN A 98 -25.52 28.32 32.67
C ASN A 98 -25.62 26.82 32.51
N THR A 99 -24.74 26.25 31.69
CA THR A 99 -24.68 24.80 31.39
C THR A 99 -23.75 24.03 32.31
N THR A 100 -23.13 24.66 33.30
CA THR A 100 -22.13 24.03 34.16
C THR A 100 -22.67 22.80 34.87
N GLY A 101 -23.92 22.85 35.32
CA GLY A 101 -24.58 21.75 36.04
C GLY A 101 -25.14 20.65 35.14
N PHE A 102 -25.12 20.81 33.82
CA PHE A 102 -25.61 19.79 32.87
C PHE A 102 -24.58 18.68 32.65
N THR A 103 -25.05 17.46 32.65
CA THR A 103 -24.27 16.27 32.31
C THR A 103 -24.97 15.43 31.27
N ALA A 104 -24.23 14.77 30.38
CA ALA A 104 -24.76 13.77 29.47
C ALA A 104 -23.73 12.62 29.37
N THR A 105 -24.15 11.43 29.81
CA THR A 105 -23.24 10.30 29.96
C THR A 105 -23.81 9.05 29.30
N MET A 106 -23.00 8.34 28.57
CA MET A 106 -23.33 7.06 27.95
C MET A 106 -22.95 5.88 28.85
N VAL A 107 -23.58 4.74 28.64
CA VAL A 107 -23.20 3.47 29.29
C VAL A 107 -22.01 2.81 28.60
N ASP A 108 -21.84 3.07 27.30
CA ASP A 108 -20.84 2.45 26.44
C ASP A 108 -20.20 3.51 25.53
N LYS A 109 -18.86 3.54 25.50
CA LYS A 109 -18.07 4.50 24.74
C LYS A 109 -17.79 4.13 23.29
N HIS A 110 -18.01 2.86 22.91
CA HIS A 110 -17.63 2.33 21.60
C HIS A 110 -18.48 2.86 20.44
N VAL A 111 -17.96 2.76 19.23
CA VAL A 111 -18.66 3.12 17.97
C VAL A 111 -20.02 2.43 17.87
N GLY A 112 -21.00 3.15 17.38
CA GLY A 112 -22.34 2.65 17.17
C GLY A 112 -23.36 3.77 16.93
N THR A 113 -24.54 3.38 16.50
CA THR A 113 -25.65 4.30 16.18
C THR A 113 -26.73 4.24 17.25
N GLY A 114 -27.37 5.38 17.51
CA GLY A 114 -28.51 5.46 18.39
C GLY A 114 -28.23 5.10 19.85
N LYS A 115 -26.98 5.23 20.31
CA LYS A 115 -26.61 4.94 21.70
C LYS A 115 -27.26 5.92 22.65
N VAL A 116 -27.79 5.41 23.76
CA VAL A 116 -28.48 6.24 24.76
C VAL A 116 -27.48 7.02 25.58
N ALA A 117 -27.67 8.33 25.62
CA ALA A 117 -27.00 9.25 26.54
C ALA A 117 -28.01 9.67 27.63
N ASN A 118 -27.68 9.39 28.88
CA ASN A 118 -28.49 9.79 30.03
C ASN A 118 -28.11 11.23 30.43
N PHE A 119 -29.10 12.08 30.49
CA PHE A 119 -28.93 13.45 30.94
C PHE A 119 -29.06 13.53 32.46
N GLY A 120 -28.27 14.40 33.05
CA GLY A 120 -28.30 14.68 34.48
C GLY A 120 -28.04 16.14 34.78
N GLY A 121 -28.31 16.48 36.05
CA GLY A 121 -28.14 17.84 36.49
C GLY A 121 -29.16 18.80 35.92
N SER A 122 -28.78 20.07 35.75
CA SER A 122 -29.69 21.13 35.30
C SER A 122 -28.96 22.20 34.49
N ILE A 123 -29.68 22.82 33.57
CA ILE A 123 -29.31 24.13 33.04
C ILE A 123 -29.79 25.17 34.05
N GLY A 124 -28.92 26.08 34.44
CA GLY A 124 -29.27 27.17 35.36
C GLY A 124 -29.34 28.52 34.63
N LEU A 125 -29.73 29.52 35.37
CA LEU A 125 -29.54 30.92 34.98
C LEU A 125 -28.38 31.55 35.74
N SER A 126 -27.70 32.48 35.13
CA SER A 126 -26.66 33.32 35.72
C SER A 126 -26.89 34.78 35.35
N GLY A 127 -26.20 35.70 36.04
CA GLY A 127 -26.38 37.12 35.87
C GLY A 127 -27.15 37.77 36.98
N GLU A 128 -27.19 39.12 36.98
CA GLU A 128 -27.77 39.91 38.08
C GLU A 128 -29.27 39.74 38.20
N ASP A 129 -29.98 39.60 37.08
CA ASP A 129 -31.42 39.51 37.03
C ASP A 129 -31.98 38.07 36.99
N LYS A 130 -31.14 37.06 37.19
CA LYS A 130 -31.54 35.64 37.15
C LYS A 130 -32.71 35.31 38.07
N ASP A 131 -32.79 35.94 39.23
CA ASP A 131 -33.77 35.67 40.26
C ASP A 131 -35.18 36.24 39.93
N ASN A 132 -35.28 37.04 38.86
CA ASN A 132 -36.54 37.56 38.34
C ASN A 132 -37.31 36.52 37.48
N TYR A 133 -36.71 35.38 37.24
CA TYR A 133 -37.24 34.35 36.39
C TYR A 133 -37.61 33.07 37.16
N ASP A 134 -38.67 32.43 36.72
CA ASP A 134 -39.08 31.07 37.10
C ASP A 134 -38.69 30.13 35.97
N PHE A 135 -37.57 29.40 36.17
CA PHE A 135 -36.98 28.53 35.18
C PHE A 135 -36.65 27.18 35.81
N ASP A 136 -37.30 26.12 35.29
CA ASP A 136 -36.98 24.73 35.62
C ASP A 136 -36.10 24.14 34.53
N GLY A 137 -34.79 24.17 34.74
CA GLY A 137 -33.82 23.59 33.86
C GLY A 137 -33.44 22.15 34.20
N ASN A 138 -34.22 21.43 34.95
CA ASN A 138 -33.94 20.06 35.38
C ASN A 138 -33.92 19.09 34.19
N LEU A 139 -32.81 18.38 34.01
CA LEU A 139 -32.60 17.40 32.96
C LEU A 139 -32.53 15.95 33.46
N ALA A 140 -32.66 15.75 34.77
CA ALA A 140 -32.59 14.41 35.37
C ALA A 140 -33.67 13.49 34.79
N GLY A 141 -33.28 12.30 34.33
CA GLY A 141 -34.17 11.31 33.73
C GLY A 141 -34.53 11.56 32.26
N LYS A 142 -34.01 12.65 31.64
CA LYS A 142 -34.10 12.85 30.21
C LYS A 142 -32.97 12.10 29.52
N THR A 143 -33.15 11.77 28.24
CA THR A 143 -32.18 11.04 27.43
C THR A 143 -32.05 11.66 26.05
N GLY A 144 -30.90 11.43 25.43
CA GLY A 144 -30.65 11.69 24.03
C GLY A 144 -30.10 10.44 23.35
N LYS A 145 -29.94 10.49 22.04
CA LYS A 145 -29.28 9.47 21.25
C LYS A 145 -27.99 10.05 20.68
N VAL A 146 -26.95 9.23 20.56
CA VAL A 146 -25.69 9.63 19.94
C VAL A 146 -25.20 8.58 18.95
N ASN A 147 -24.77 9.04 17.79
CA ASN A 147 -24.06 8.23 16.82
C ASN A 147 -22.57 8.50 17.00
N ILE A 148 -21.81 7.44 17.28
CA ILE A 148 -20.36 7.51 17.42
C ILE A 148 -19.74 6.88 16.18
N TYR A 149 -18.99 7.67 15.43
CA TYR A 149 -18.24 7.24 14.25
C TYR A 149 -16.81 6.88 14.59
N LYS A 150 -16.20 6.02 13.75
CA LYS A 150 -14.80 5.64 13.92
C LYS A 150 -13.88 6.86 13.86
N ALA A 151 -12.88 6.84 14.71
CA ALA A 151 -11.82 7.86 14.66
C ALA A 151 -10.76 7.45 13.62
N PRO A 152 -10.39 8.32 12.66
CA PRO A 152 -9.38 8.01 11.66
C PRO A 152 -7.98 8.08 12.26
N LEU A 153 -7.14 7.07 11.93
CA LEU A 153 -5.73 7.00 12.29
C LEU A 153 -4.88 6.88 11.03
N LEU A 154 -3.75 7.55 10.99
CA LEU A 154 -2.81 7.47 9.88
C LEU A 154 -1.69 6.48 10.17
N LEU A 155 -1.52 5.49 9.29
CA LEU A 155 -0.38 4.58 9.29
C LEU A 155 0.82 5.25 8.60
N SER A 156 1.98 5.15 9.20
CA SER A 156 3.24 5.60 8.62
C SER A 156 4.16 4.40 8.41
N PHE A 157 4.62 4.24 7.17
CA PHE A 157 5.51 3.17 6.75
C PHE A 157 6.95 3.67 6.69
N ARG A 158 7.90 2.83 7.09
CA ARG A 158 9.33 3.14 7.02
C ARG A 158 9.80 3.27 5.56
N LYS A 159 9.29 2.44 4.66
CA LYS A 159 9.56 2.46 3.22
C LYS A 159 8.23 2.36 2.48
N LYS A 160 7.98 3.23 1.51
CA LYS A 160 6.71 3.31 0.78
C LYS A 160 6.79 2.82 -0.66
N LYS A 161 8.02 2.65 -1.16
CA LYS A 161 8.30 2.16 -2.50
C LYS A 161 9.41 1.13 -2.46
N ALA A 162 9.20 -0.02 -3.12
CA ALA A 162 10.24 -1.02 -3.29
C ALA A 162 11.34 -0.53 -4.26
N ASP A 163 12.55 -1.05 -4.07
CA ASP A 163 13.56 -0.95 -5.08
C ASP A 163 13.12 -1.73 -6.33
N ASP A 164 13.58 -1.27 -7.50
CA ASP A 164 13.26 -1.94 -8.75
C ASP A 164 13.72 -3.40 -8.70
N ARG A 165 12.80 -4.32 -8.94
CA ARG A 165 13.08 -5.75 -8.98
C ARG A 165 13.26 -6.19 -10.43
N VAL A 166 14.33 -6.91 -10.71
CA VAL A 166 14.52 -7.55 -12.02
C VAL A 166 13.50 -8.68 -12.18
N TYR A 167 12.93 -8.81 -13.37
CA TYR A 167 11.98 -9.86 -13.72
C TYR A 167 12.52 -11.25 -13.37
N ASP A 168 11.72 -12.04 -12.68
CA ASP A 168 12.04 -13.39 -12.25
C ASP A 168 10.88 -14.40 -12.45
N GLY A 169 9.83 -13.95 -13.13
CA GLY A 169 8.64 -14.74 -13.44
C GLY A 169 7.72 -15.01 -12.26
N THR A 170 7.85 -14.27 -11.15
CA THR A 170 7.01 -14.42 -9.95
C THR A 170 6.41 -13.08 -9.52
N SER A 171 5.37 -13.12 -8.67
CA SER A 171 4.80 -11.94 -8.02
C SER A 171 5.41 -11.66 -6.64
N VAL A 172 6.38 -12.46 -6.20
CA VAL A 172 6.97 -12.41 -4.85
C VAL A 172 7.80 -11.14 -4.67
N VAL A 173 7.57 -10.39 -3.61
CA VAL A 173 8.41 -9.26 -3.21
C VAL A 173 9.66 -9.79 -2.53
N ARG A 174 10.84 -9.45 -3.07
CA ARG A 174 12.14 -9.88 -2.53
C ARG A 174 12.83 -8.82 -1.69
N ASP A 175 12.33 -7.60 -1.71
CA ASP A 175 12.84 -6.50 -0.90
C ASP A 175 12.48 -6.73 0.58
N ASP A 176 13.45 -7.19 1.37
CA ASP A 176 13.25 -7.48 2.80
C ASP A 176 12.87 -6.23 3.60
N ALA A 177 13.33 -5.05 3.17
CA ALA A 177 12.92 -3.80 3.81
C ALA A 177 11.43 -3.52 3.58
N MET A 178 10.89 -3.90 2.42
CA MET A 178 9.45 -3.79 2.14
C MET A 178 8.65 -4.84 2.90
N LYS A 179 9.09 -6.09 2.97
CA LYS A 179 8.45 -7.12 3.81
C LYS A 179 8.39 -6.70 5.27
N GLN A 180 9.49 -6.15 5.80
CA GLN A 180 9.58 -5.70 7.18
C GLN A 180 8.84 -4.38 7.42
N SER A 181 8.69 -3.52 6.40
CA SER A 181 8.07 -2.21 6.59
C SER A 181 6.60 -2.30 7.05
N VAL A 182 5.98 -3.44 6.84
CA VAL A 182 4.58 -3.71 7.22
C VAL A 182 4.47 -4.63 8.44
N SER A 183 5.57 -4.99 9.08
CA SER A 183 5.50 -5.68 10.38
C SER A 183 5.02 -4.71 11.46
N PRO A 184 4.27 -5.18 12.46
CA PRO A 184 3.72 -4.33 13.52
C PRO A 184 4.76 -3.45 14.23
N GLY A 185 6.04 -3.84 14.22
CA GLY A 185 7.13 -3.04 14.82
C GLY A 185 7.66 -1.90 13.93
N ASN A 186 7.34 -1.88 12.65
CA ASN A 186 7.87 -0.91 11.67
C ASN A 186 6.80 0.04 11.12
N ILE A 187 5.53 -0.22 11.38
CA ILE A 187 4.44 0.71 11.11
C ILE A 187 4.16 1.49 12.37
N SER A 188 4.29 2.80 12.31
CA SER A 188 3.82 3.64 13.39
C SER A 188 2.39 4.07 13.12
N ILE A 189 1.56 3.93 14.16
CA ILE A 189 0.23 4.55 14.21
C ILE A 189 0.46 5.94 14.77
N ASN A 190 0.10 6.99 14.02
CA ASN A 190 0.20 8.35 14.52
C ASN A 190 -0.80 8.54 15.66
N LYS A 191 -0.27 8.68 16.87
CA LYS A 191 -1.03 8.86 18.10
C LYS A 191 -1.46 10.31 18.34
N THR A 192 -0.76 11.25 17.71
CA THR A 192 -1.07 12.68 17.80
C THR A 192 -1.31 13.19 16.39
N ILE A 193 -2.56 13.43 16.07
CA ILE A 193 -2.95 14.02 14.78
C ILE A 193 -3.21 15.50 15.06
N ALA A 194 -2.72 16.37 14.17
CA ALA A 194 -2.89 17.81 14.31
C ALA A 194 -4.34 18.17 14.65
N ALA A 195 -4.51 19.01 15.65
CA ALA A 195 -5.81 19.42 16.13
C ALA A 195 -6.74 19.84 14.97
N GLY A 196 -7.87 19.18 14.85
CA GLY A 196 -8.91 19.48 13.88
C GLY A 196 -8.95 18.61 12.63
N SER A 197 -8.00 17.70 12.39
CA SER A 197 -7.99 16.90 11.16
C SER A 197 -8.33 15.42 11.33
N ARG A 198 -8.16 14.82 12.52
CA ARG A 198 -8.44 13.39 12.76
C ARG A 198 -8.56 13.07 14.24
N GLY A 199 -9.04 11.87 14.56
CA GLY A 199 -9.16 11.40 15.94
C GLY A 199 -7.81 11.23 16.64
N GLU A 200 -7.81 11.22 17.94
CA GLU A 200 -6.66 10.89 18.79
C GLU A 200 -6.70 9.41 19.17
N VAL A 201 -5.53 8.79 19.28
CA VAL A 201 -5.44 7.47 19.92
C VAL A 201 -5.69 7.62 21.41
N MET A 202 -6.74 6.96 21.88
CA MET A 202 -7.05 6.97 23.31
C MET A 202 -6.17 5.97 24.05
N THR A 203 -5.52 6.41 25.09
CA THR A 203 -4.93 5.52 26.10
C THR A 203 -6.05 4.89 26.90
N ASP A 204 -5.82 3.68 27.43
CA ASP A 204 -6.80 3.10 28.34
C ASP A 204 -7.00 3.98 29.59
N GLU A 205 -8.03 3.70 30.37
CA GLU A 205 -8.38 4.48 31.55
C GLU A 205 -7.26 4.50 32.61
N THR A 206 -6.30 3.59 32.51
CA THR A 206 -5.12 3.53 33.40
C THR A 206 -3.99 4.44 32.95
N GLY A 207 -4.06 4.96 31.70
CA GLY A 207 -3.11 5.92 31.15
C GLY A 207 -1.69 5.38 30.88
N THR A 208 -1.48 4.07 30.98
CA THR A 208 -0.15 3.46 30.96
C THR A 208 0.11 2.51 29.80
N ALA A 209 -0.91 1.97 29.15
CA ALA A 209 -0.75 1.02 28.07
C ALA A 209 -1.32 1.55 26.75
N ASP A 210 -0.57 1.41 25.71
CA ASP A 210 -1.05 1.55 24.35
C ASP A 210 -1.80 0.29 23.98
N ILE A 211 -3.12 0.38 23.94
CA ILE A 211 -4.02 -0.74 23.63
C ILE A 211 -4.24 -0.96 22.13
N LEU A 212 -3.59 -0.19 21.26
CA LEU A 212 -3.68 -0.37 19.84
C LEU A 212 -2.50 -1.18 19.30
N ALA A 213 -2.81 -2.26 18.60
CA ALA A 213 -1.85 -3.06 17.89
C ALA A 213 -2.41 -3.51 16.54
N LEU A 214 -1.52 -3.65 15.57
CA LEU A 214 -1.86 -4.25 14.29
C LEU A 214 -1.93 -5.77 14.41
N ALA A 215 -2.81 -6.39 13.63
CA ALA A 215 -2.81 -7.83 13.41
C ALA A 215 -1.56 -8.24 12.59
N ASP A 216 -1.29 -9.54 12.52
CA ASP A 216 -0.23 -10.06 11.66
C ASP A 216 -0.57 -9.79 10.19
N ILE A 217 0.37 -9.15 9.50
CA ILE A 217 0.20 -8.75 8.11
C ILE A 217 0.80 -9.83 7.21
N THR A 218 0.13 -10.12 6.11
CA THR A 218 0.59 -11.11 5.13
C THR A 218 1.72 -10.53 4.27
N ASP A 219 2.71 -11.34 3.92
CA ASP A 219 3.80 -10.97 3.03
C ASP A 219 3.26 -10.37 1.71
N PRO A 220 3.86 -9.28 1.25
CA PRO A 220 3.36 -8.57 0.08
C PRO A 220 3.60 -9.35 -1.22
N LYS A 221 2.74 -9.04 -2.21
CA LYS A 221 2.89 -9.49 -3.60
C LYS A 221 2.80 -8.31 -4.55
N TYR A 222 3.44 -8.44 -5.71
CA TYR A 222 3.21 -7.51 -6.82
C TYR A 222 1.83 -7.74 -7.41
N THR A 223 1.05 -6.68 -7.53
CA THR A 223 -0.32 -6.71 -8.06
C THR A 223 -0.60 -5.51 -8.96
N ASP A 224 -1.70 -5.55 -9.69
CA ASP A 224 -2.31 -4.36 -10.27
C ASP A 224 -3.13 -3.59 -9.21
N THR A 225 -3.78 -2.51 -9.62
CA THR A 225 -4.64 -1.70 -8.75
C THR A 225 -5.95 -2.40 -8.36
N ALA A 226 -6.30 -3.50 -9.02
CA ALA A 226 -7.45 -4.33 -8.69
C ALA A 226 -7.09 -5.50 -7.74
N GLY A 227 -5.81 -5.66 -7.42
CA GLY A 227 -5.32 -6.73 -6.55
C GLY A 227 -4.97 -8.04 -7.28
N ASN A 228 -4.98 -8.06 -8.62
CA ASN A 228 -4.55 -9.22 -9.38
C ASN A 228 -3.03 -9.32 -9.38
N GLU A 229 -2.48 -10.50 -9.11
CA GLU A 229 -1.04 -10.71 -9.09
C GLU A 229 -0.42 -10.33 -10.45
N GLN A 230 0.76 -9.70 -10.39
CA GLN A 230 1.52 -9.26 -11.55
C GLN A 230 2.94 -9.80 -11.50
N ILE A 231 3.41 -10.27 -12.64
CA ILE A 231 4.76 -10.85 -12.77
C ILE A 231 5.61 -10.14 -13.81
N HIS A 232 4.98 -9.46 -14.78
CA HIS A 232 5.63 -8.82 -15.92
C HIS A 232 6.28 -7.49 -15.56
N GLN A 233 7.15 -7.01 -16.42
CA GLN A 233 7.78 -5.70 -16.27
C GLN A 233 6.74 -4.58 -16.25
N GLY A 234 7.00 -3.55 -15.45
CA GLY A 234 6.13 -2.39 -15.32
C GLY A 234 6.10 -1.82 -13.92
N ALA A 235 5.36 -0.73 -13.79
CA ALA A 235 5.01 -0.19 -12.48
C ALA A 235 3.83 -0.98 -11.90
N HIS A 236 3.97 -1.41 -10.67
CA HIS A 236 3.00 -2.23 -9.98
C HIS A 236 2.73 -1.73 -8.57
N LYS A 237 1.71 -2.28 -7.94
CA LYS A 237 1.47 -2.13 -6.51
C LYS A 237 2.02 -3.33 -5.75
N LEU A 238 2.37 -3.08 -4.50
CA LEU A 238 2.67 -4.11 -3.50
C LEU A 238 1.46 -4.22 -2.60
N GLN A 239 0.72 -5.29 -2.71
CA GLN A 239 -0.47 -5.54 -1.93
C GLN A 239 -0.10 -6.22 -0.60
N TYR A 240 -0.47 -5.58 0.49
CA TYR A 240 -0.42 -6.13 1.84
C TYR A 240 -1.83 -6.41 2.32
N THR A 241 -2.08 -7.59 2.84
CA THR A 241 -3.40 -7.97 3.35
C THR A 241 -3.37 -8.19 4.85
N ASN A 242 -4.55 -8.21 5.46
CA ASN A 242 -4.76 -8.27 6.91
C ASN A 242 -4.21 -7.04 7.67
N VAL A 243 -4.17 -5.88 7.01
CA VAL A 243 -3.74 -4.61 7.61
C VAL A 243 -4.89 -4.01 8.40
N LYS A 244 -5.01 -4.42 9.65
CA LYS A 244 -6.07 -3.99 10.57
C LYS A 244 -5.57 -3.93 11.99
N LEU A 245 -6.29 -3.20 12.81
CA LEU A 245 -6.08 -3.22 14.25
C LEU A 245 -6.63 -4.52 14.84
N ARG A 246 -5.98 -5.03 15.86
CA ARG A 246 -6.50 -6.10 16.70
C ARG A 246 -7.72 -5.61 17.45
N THR A 247 -8.69 -6.49 17.67
CA THR A 247 -9.95 -6.19 18.36
C THR A 247 -10.25 -7.15 19.50
N ASP A 248 -9.32 -8.03 19.85
CA ASP A 248 -9.43 -9.08 20.85
C ASP A 248 -8.83 -8.67 22.20
N GLY A 249 -9.42 -9.10 23.29
CA GLY A 249 -8.91 -8.89 24.64
C GLY A 249 -8.68 -7.42 24.98
N ILE A 250 -7.46 -7.06 25.35
CA ILE A 250 -7.09 -5.67 25.70
C ILE A 250 -7.13 -4.72 24.49
N TYR A 251 -7.16 -5.26 23.27
CA TYR A 251 -7.19 -4.49 22.01
C TYR A 251 -8.61 -4.16 21.52
N SER A 252 -9.63 -4.36 22.34
CA SER A 252 -11.05 -4.17 21.96
C SER A 252 -11.35 -2.80 21.36
N SER A 253 -10.61 -1.76 21.76
CA SER A 253 -10.78 -0.41 21.18
C SER A 253 -10.34 -0.31 19.72
N GLY A 254 -9.66 -1.30 19.15
CA GLY A 254 -9.28 -1.30 17.74
C GLY A 254 -10.49 -1.23 16.80
N GLN A 255 -11.66 -1.72 17.23
CA GLN A 255 -12.91 -1.61 16.47
C GLN A 255 -13.41 -0.16 16.29
N ASP A 256 -12.96 0.76 17.12
CA ASP A 256 -13.44 2.15 17.19
C ASP A 256 -12.64 3.08 16.26
N TYR A 257 -11.67 2.54 15.56
CA TYR A 257 -10.82 3.28 14.64
C TYR A 257 -10.96 2.80 13.21
N GLU A 258 -10.63 3.66 12.27
CA GLU A 258 -10.42 3.35 10.86
C GLU A 258 -9.03 3.82 10.44
N LEU A 259 -8.40 3.05 9.56
CA LEU A 259 -7.02 3.27 9.16
C LEU A 259 -6.94 3.99 7.83
N TYR A 260 -5.99 4.92 7.74
CA TYR A 260 -5.58 5.63 6.54
C TYR A 260 -4.08 5.48 6.36
N TYR A 261 -3.60 5.63 5.15
CA TYR A 261 -2.18 5.64 4.81
C TYR A 261 -1.93 6.56 3.62
N THR A 262 -0.66 6.94 3.43
CA THR A 262 -0.25 7.73 2.27
C THR A 262 0.80 6.94 1.50
N PRO A 263 0.49 6.42 0.30
CA PRO A 263 1.48 5.78 -0.57
C PRO A 263 2.54 6.79 -1.04
N ASP A 264 3.56 6.33 -1.75
CA ASP A 264 4.61 7.22 -2.28
C ASP A 264 4.06 8.21 -3.32
N SER A 265 3.00 7.84 -4.03
CA SER A 265 2.25 8.70 -4.95
C SER A 265 1.56 9.92 -4.30
N GLY A 266 1.54 10.02 -2.97
CA GLY A 266 1.26 11.24 -2.24
C GLY A 266 -0.19 11.53 -1.87
N THR A 267 -1.16 10.78 -2.36
CA THR A 267 -2.57 10.92 -1.95
C THR A 267 -2.89 10.00 -0.79
N GLU A 268 -3.51 10.55 0.25
CA GLU A 268 -3.95 9.75 1.38
C GLU A 268 -5.13 8.85 0.98
N GLU A 269 -5.07 7.59 1.37
CA GLU A 269 -6.05 6.56 1.07
C GLU A 269 -6.56 5.91 2.36
N LYS A 270 -7.83 5.52 2.36
CA LYS A 270 -8.41 4.72 3.43
C LYS A 270 -8.06 3.24 3.23
N VAL A 271 -7.67 2.56 4.30
CA VAL A 271 -7.53 1.10 4.30
C VAL A 271 -8.92 0.48 4.11
N THR A 272 -9.11 -0.21 3.01
CA THR A 272 -10.36 -0.92 2.67
C THR A 272 -10.10 -2.40 2.55
N ASN A 273 -11.04 -3.23 3.00
CA ASN A 273 -10.88 -4.69 3.00
C ASN A 273 -9.57 -5.16 3.65
N ASP A 274 -9.13 -4.46 4.69
CA ASP A 274 -7.87 -4.73 5.39
C ASP A 274 -6.64 -4.75 4.47
N THR A 275 -6.63 -3.96 3.39
CA THR A 275 -5.60 -3.98 2.36
C THR A 275 -4.95 -2.61 2.20
N VAL A 276 -3.62 -2.64 2.03
CA VAL A 276 -2.77 -1.48 1.72
C VAL A 276 -1.98 -1.75 0.45
N TYR A 277 -1.86 -0.74 -0.39
CA TYR A 277 -1.07 -0.78 -1.62
C TYR A 277 0.07 0.22 -1.55
N LEU A 278 1.30 -0.28 -1.56
CA LEU A 278 2.50 0.54 -1.72
C LEU A 278 3.03 0.43 -3.15
N ASP A 279 4.05 1.18 -3.49
CA ASP A 279 4.55 1.24 -4.85
C ASP A 279 5.74 0.31 -5.08
N GLY A 280 5.82 -0.27 -6.28
CA GLY A 280 6.94 -1.08 -6.71
C GLY A 280 7.03 -1.18 -8.22
N SER A 281 8.12 -1.72 -8.71
CA SER A 281 8.32 -1.94 -10.15
C SER A 281 9.08 -3.22 -10.42
N ILE A 282 8.77 -3.83 -11.55
CA ILE A 282 9.53 -4.94 -12.12
C ILE A 282 10.20 -4.41 -13.37
N ILE A 283 11.52 -4.51 -13.43
CA ILE A 283 12.31 -4.08 -14.56
C ILE A 283 12.75 -5.28 -15.40
N ARG A 284 13.07 -5.01 -16.67
CA ARG A 284 13.50 -6.03 -17.63
C ARG A 284 14.72 -6.78 -17.17
N ARG A 285 14.75 -8.08 -17.44
CA ARG A 285 15.88 -8.97 -17.24
C ARG A 285 16.81 -8.95 -18.46
N GLN A 286 18.11 -9.05 -18.23
CA GLN A 286 19.10 -8.97 -19.30
C GLN A 286 19.36 -10.33 -19.98
N ILE A 287 19.37 -10.35 -21.31
CA ILE A 287 19.90 -11.44 -22.12
C ILE A 287 21.24 -10.98 -22.70
N LYS A 288 22.34 -11.57 -22.25
CA LYS A 288 23.67 -11.23 -22.72
C LYS A 288 23.99 -11.92 -24.03
N THR A 289 24.48 -11.19 -25.01
CA THR A 289 24.82 -11.73 -26.32
C THR A 289 26.00 -12.73 -26.29
N GLY A 290 26.81 -12.72 -25.24
CA GLY A 290 27.93 -13.66 -25.05
C GLY A 290 27.55 -15.02 -24.44
N ASP A 291 26.33 -15.18 -23.98
CA ASP A 291 25.90 -16.33 -23.18
C ASP A 291 24.98 -17.32 -23.92
N PHE A 292 25.06 -17.35 -25.26
CA PHE A 292 24.22 -18.23 -26.05
C PHE A 292 24.73 -19.67 -26.06
N LYS A 293 23.78 -20.63 -25.99
CA LYS A 293 24.01 -22.07 -25.98
C LYS A 293 22.94 -22.77 -26.81
N VAL A 294 23.18 -24.02 -27.11
CA VAL A 294 22.16 -24.92 -27.62
C VAL A 294 21.59 -25.75 -26.45
N TYR A 295 20.33 -26.11 -26.53
CA TYR A 295 19.61 -26.88 -25.52
C TYR A 295 18.89 -28.04 -26.18
N HIS A 296 18.78 -29.17 -25.47
CA HIS A 296 17.95 -30.28 -25.92
C HIS A 296 16.46 -29.97 -25.76
N LYS A 297 15.65 -30.30 -26.76
CA LYS A 297 14.20 -30.08 -26.74
C LYS A 297 13.47 -31.01 -25.75
N THR A 298 14.09 -32.13 -25.41
CA THR A 298 13.46 -33.20 -24.59
C THR A 298 13.42 -32.84 -23.12
N ASP A 299 14.46 -32.19 -22.61
CA ASP A 299 14.64 -31.96 -21.16
C ASP A 299 15.17 -30.55 -20.82
N ASN A 300 15.32 -29.69 -21.83
CA ASN A 300 15.88 -28.34 -21.68
C ASN A 300 17.30 -28.32 -21.08
N SER A 301 18.04 -29.40 -21.18
CA SER A 301 19.43 -29.44 -20.73
C SER A 301 20.36 -28.71 -21.71
N ALA A 302 21.33 -27.98 -21.17
CA ALA A 302 22.31 -27.28 -21.98
C ALA A 302 23.28 -28.26 -22.68
N ALA A 303 23.60 -27.98 -23.94
CA ALA A 303 24.60 -28.66 -24.73
C ALA A 303 25.58 -27.68 -25.38
N ASP A 304 26.79 -28.13 -25.70
CA ASP A 304 27.71 -27.32 -26.47
C ASP A 304 27.41 -27.45 -27.97
N ALA A 305 27.52 -26.36 -28.71
CA ALA A 305 27.43 -26.38 -30.16
C ALA A 305 28.64 -27.15 -30.73
N THR A 306 28.44 -28.42 -31.05
CA THR A 306 29.50 -29.34 -31.45
C THR A 306 29.22 -29.92 -32.83
N LYS A 307 30.22 -29.96 -33.70
CA LYS A 307 30.14 -30.73 -34.97
C LYS A 307 31.39 -31.56 -35.18
N VAL A 308 31.25 -32.63 -35.93
CA VAL A 308 32.40 -33.39 -36.48
C VAL A 308 33.02 -32.61 -37.63
N TYR A 309 34.33 -32.54 -37.71
CA TYR A 309 35.07 -31.86 -38.79
C TYR A 309 34.55 -32.32 -40.18
N ASP A 310 34.12 -31.34 -40.96
CA ASP A 310 33.64 -31.49 -42.33
C ASP A 310 34.30 -30.58 -43.34
N GLY A 311 35.35 -29.87 -42.92
CA GLY A 311 36.10 -28.94 -43.77
C GLY A 311 35.48 -27.55 -43.87
N THR A 312 34.35 -27.26 -43.19
CA THR A 312 33.68 -25.97 -43.22
C THR A 312 33.75 -25.26 -41.87
N VAL A 313 33.52 -23.94 -41.86
CA VAL A 313 33.40 -23.12 -40.62
C VAL A 313 31.95 -23.04 -40.14
N THR A 314 31.00 -23.50 -40.93
CA THR A 314 29.55 -23.27 -40.70
C THR A 314 28.94 -24.34 -39.81
N TYR A 315 27.94 -23.91 -39.01
CA TYR A 315 27.06 -24.75 -38.22
C TYR A 315 25.63 -24.42 -38.57
N ASN A 316 24.93 -25.39 -39.16
CA ASN A 316 23.57 -25.21 -39.61
C ASN A 316 22.59 -25.87 -38.64
N LEU A 317 21.88 -25.07 -37.81
CA LEU A 317 20.87 -25.57 -36.88
C LEU A 317 19.66 -26.20 -37.55
N ASN A 318 19.44 -25.94 -38.84
CA ASN A 318 18.36 -26.56 -39.62
C ASN A 318 18.75 -27.95 -40.21
N ASP A 319 19.99 -28.41 -39.97
CA ASP A 319 20.40 -29.72 -40.39
C ASP A 319 19.63 -30.81 -39.55
N PRO A 320 19.06 -31.82 -40.20
CA PRO A 320 18.34 -32.92 -39.49
C PRO A 320 19.13 -33.56 -38.33
N ARG A 321 20.44 -33.53 -38.40
CA ARG A 321 21.31 -34.05 -37.32
C ARG A 321 21.18 -33.28 -36.00
N TYR A 322 20.63 -32.05 -36.04
CA TYR A 322 20.43 -31.19 -34.87
C TYR A 322 18.96 -30.92 -34.59
N SER A 323 18.06 -31.79 -35.05
CA SER A 323 16.61 -31.62 -34.92
C SER A 323 16.11 -31.67 -33.48
N ASP A 324 16.90 -32.21 -32.57
CA ASP A 324 16.61 -32.33 -31.13
C ASP A 324 17.09 -31.17 -30.29
N ILE A 325 17.78 -30.17 -30.89
CA ILE A 325 18.29 -29.02 -30.17
C ILE A 325 17.66 -27.72 -30.65
N TYR A 326 17.75 -26.71 -29.83
CA TYR A 326 17.37 -25.32 -30.12
C TYR A 326 18.37 -24.34 -29.55
N LEU A 327 18.45 -23.12 -30.11
CA LEU A 327 19.30 -22.06 -29.66
C LEU A 327 18.60 -21.25 -28.56
N SER A 328 19.30 -20.96 -27.47
CA SER A 328 18.82 -20.07 -26.42
C SER A 328 19.97 -19.37 -25.68
N SER A 329 19.66 -18.36 -24.90
CA SER A 329 20.60 -17.81 -23.93
C SER A 329 20.71 -18.75 -22.72
N ASN A 330 21.69 -18.50 -21.85
CA ASN A 330 21.79 -19.26 -20.61
C ASN A 330 20.52 -19.09 -19.75
N VAL A 331 20.20 -20.12 -18.99
CA VAL A 331 19.17 -20.06 -17.96
C VAL A 331 19.80 -19.49 -16.69
N GLY A 332 19.32 -18.33 -16.25
CA GLY A 332 19.81 -17.67 -15.03
C GLY A 332 19.04 -18.15 -13.80
N ALA A 333 19.71 -18.17 -12.65
CA ALA A 333 19.03 -18.40 -11.37
C ALA A 333 18.03 -17.25 -11.08
N THR A 334 17.06 -17.51 -10.24
CA THR A 334 16.00 -16.52 -9.90
C THR A 334 16.58 -15.22 -9.36
N ASP A 335 17.69 -15.31 -8.64
CA ASP A 335 18.36 -14.14 -8.03
C ASP A 335 19.36 -13.46 -8.98
N ASP A 336 19.62 -14.04 -10.15
CA ASP A 336 20.47 -13.43 -11.17
C ASP A 336 19.71 -12.35 -11.93
N ASN A 337 20.40 -11.33 -12.37
CA ASN A 337 19.85 -10.26 -13.21
C ASN A 337 19.94 -10.56 -14.71
N THR A 338 20.47 -11.73 -15.08
CA THR A 338 20.78 -12.11 -16.46
C THR A 338 20.32 -13.53 -16.79
N GLY A 339 20.20 -13.78 -18.07
CA GLY A 339 19.73 -15.08 -18.59
C GLY A 339 18.20 -15.21 -18.59
N ILE A 340 17.71 -16.27 -19.20
CA ILE A 340 16.29 -16.55 -19.29
C ILE A 340 15.85 -17.20 -17.98
N VAL A 341 14.68 -16.79 -17.47
CA VAL A 341 14.06 -17.44 -16.32
C VAL A 341 13.65 -18.86 -16.71
N ALA A 342 13.85 -19.83 -15.80
CA ALA A 342 13.62 -21.26 -16.12
C ALA A 342 12.21 -21.56 -16.66
N ARG A 343 11.16 -20.87 -16.14
CA ARG A 343 9.79 -21.03 -16.63
C ARG A 343 9.58 -20.59 -18.08
N ASP A 344 10.42 -19.65 -18.55
CA ASP A 344 10.29 -19.05 -19.88
C ASP A 344 11.16 -19.76 -20.90
N GLN A 345 11.97 -20.73 -20.46
CA GLN A 345 12.81 -21.51 -21.33
C GLN A 345 11.97 -22.31 -22.34
N GLY A 346 12.30 -22.21 -23.62
CA GLY A 346 11.55 -22.84 -24.70
C GLY A 346 10.35 -22.03 -25.22
N HIS A 347 9.92 -20.98 -24.50
CA HIS A 347 8.85 -20.07 -24.95
C HIS A 347 9.39 -18.84 -25.69
N ILE A 348 10.67 -18.50 -25.52
CA ILE A 348 11.38 -17.55 -26.37
C ILE A 348 12.11 -18.35 -27.45
N THR A 349 11.79 -18.05 -28.70
CA THR A 349 12.38 -18.71 -29.88
C THR A 349 13.54 -17.85 -30.40
N PHE A 350 14.73 -18.42 -30.43
CA PHE A 350 15.90 -17.81 -31.05
C PHE A 350 16.24 -18.58 -32.32
N LEU A 351 16.05 -17.94 -33.45
CA LEU A 351 16.31 -18.52 -34.77
C LEU A 351 17.55 -17.84 -35.37
N LEU A 352 18.20 -18.53 -36.28
CA LEU A 352 19.17 -17.85 -37.13
C LEU A 352 18.43 -16.94 -38.14
N GLN A 353 18.91 -15.73 -38.34
CA GLN A 353 18.36 -14.82 -39.36
C GLN A 353 18.36 -15.50 -40.73
N ASN A 354 17.31 -15.25 -41.53
CA ASN A 354 17.13 -15.86 -42.82
C ASN A 354 18.39 -15.82 -43.71
N GLY A 355 18.79 -16.99 -44.24
CA GLY A 355 19.94 -17.13 -45.10
C GLY A 355 21.30 -17.12 -44.38
N THR A 356 21.30 -17.12 -43.04
CA THR A 356 22.56 -17.16 -42.27
C THR A 356 22.80 -18.52 -41.64
N THR A 357 24.04 -18.84 -41.37
CA THR A 357 24.47 -19.98 -40.57
C THR A 357 25.32 -19.48 -39.40
N ALA A 358 25.38 -20.25 -38.33
CA ALA A 358 26.35 -19.99 -37.28
C ALA A 358 27.75 -20.32 -37.76
N THR A 359 28.77 -19.65 -37.23
CA THR A 359 30.14 -19.76 -37.66
C THR A 359 31.09 -20.03 -36.51
N PHE A 360 31.91 -21.08 -36.61
CA PHE A 360 32.95 -21.35 -35.63
C PHE A 360 34.06 -20.33 -35.69
N MET A 361 34.49 -19.85 -34.51
CA MET A 361 35.48 -18.79 -34.34
C MET A 361 36.59 -19.24 -33.40
N THR A 362 37.76 -18.58 -33.54
CA THR A 362 38.85 -18.66 -32.55
C THR A 362 38.48 -17.93 -31.26
N ASP A 363 39.13 -18.25 -30.17
CA ASP A 363 38.99 -17.57 -28.87
C ASP A 363 40.08 -16.53 -28.63
N GLU A 364 40.51 -15.85 -29.67
CA GLU A 364 41.49 -14.78 -29.62
C GLU A 364 40.81 -13.43 -29.32
N PRO A 365 41.57 -12.41 -28.86
CA PRO A 365 41.04 -11.07 -28.64
C PRO A 365 40.34 -10.48 -29.86
N THR A 366 40.79 -10.86 -31.05
CA THR A 366 40.10 -10.56 -32.32
C THR A 366 39.69 -11.90 -32.95
N PRO A 367 38.50 -12.40 -32.66
CA PRO A 367 38.07 -13.70 -33.15
C PRO A 367 38.01 -13.75 -34.67
N SER A 368 38.49 -14.83 -35.26
CA SER A 368 38.43 -15.10 -36.71
C SER A 368 37.77 -16.44 -36.97
N GLU A 369 37.13 -16.57 -38.14
CA GLU A 369 36.52 -17.83 -38.57
C GLU A 369 37.54 -18.96 -38.61
N THR A 370 37.17 -20.11 -38.10
CA THR A 370 38.07 -21.27 -38.10
C THR A 370 37.34 -22.58 -38.27
N LYS A 371 37.87 -23.47 -39.09
CA LYS A 371 37.44 -24.86 -39.18
C LYS A 371 38.39 -25.81 -38.42
N ASN A 372 39.40 -25.28 -37.75
CA ASN A 372 40.45 -26.09 -37.12
C ASN A 372 39.95 -26.59 -35.76
N VAL A 373 39.98 -27.91 -35.58
CA VAL A 373 39.60 -28.61 -34.35
C VAL A 373 40.28 -28.07 -33.10
N LYS A 374 41.54 -27.62 -33.20
CA LYS A 374 42.30 -27.10 -32.04
C LYS A 374 41.91 -25.69 -31.64
N THR A 375 41.51 -24.86 -32.62
CA THR A 375 41.30 -23.42 -32.43
C THR A 375 39.81 -23.01 -32.40
N ALA A 376 38.90 -23.88 -32.84
CA ALA A 376 37.46 -23.64 -32.73
C ALA A 376 37.02 -23.76 -31.27
N LYS A 377 36.74 -22.63 -30.60
CA LYS A 377 36.33 -22.52 -29.19
C LYS A 377 35.08 -21.71 -28.99
N LYS A 378 34.76 -20.84 -29.94
CA LYS A 378 33.57 -20.01 -29.97
C LYS A 378 32.70 -20.30 -31.18
N ILE A 379 31.44 -19.91 -31.11
CA ILE A 379 30.52 -19.90 -32.23
C ILE A 379 29.79 -18.57 -32.25
N ALA A 380 29.65 -17.98 -33.41
CA ALA A 380 28.93 -16.72 -33.64
C ALA A 380 27.61 -17.00 -34.32
N TYR A 381 26.57 -16.37 -33.84
CA TYR A 381 25.18 -16.46 -34.32
C TYR A 381 24.70 -15.10 -34.79
N LYS A 382 23.97 -15.03 -35.88
CA LYS A 382 23.07 -13.93 -36.25
C LYS A 382 21.68 -14.33 -35.84
N VAL A 383 21.18 -13.76 -34.76
CA VAL A 383 19.95 -14.22 -34.10
C VAL A 383 18.76 -13.36 -34.47
N HIS A 384 17.65 -14.00 -34.71
CA HIS A 384 16.31 -13.41 -34.67
C HIS A 384 15.57 -13.99 -33.48
N ALA A 385 15.12 -13.11 -32.57
CA ALA A 385 14.33 -13.50 -31.41
C ALA A 385 12.84 -13.29 -31.68
N ASP A 386 12.05 -14.28 -31.34
CA ASP A 386 10.59 -14.23 -31.35
C ASP A 386 10.08 -14.86 -30.06
N ALA A 387 8.89 -14.48 -29.62
CA ALA A 387 8.31 -15.05 -28.41
C ALA A 387 6.80 -15.15 -28.52
N ASP A 388 6.29 -16.20 -27.91
CA ASP A 388 4.87 -16.40 -27.76
C ASP A 388 4.24 -15.31 -26.88
N THR A 389 2.98 -15.03 -27.16
CA THR A 389 2.15 -14.27 -26.22
C THR A 389 1.94 -15.09 -24.97
N TYR A 390 2.02 -14.48 -23.79
CA TYR A 390 1.72 -15.20 -22.55
C TYR A 390 0.28 -15.68 -22.53
N THR A 391 0.11 -16.94 -22.19
CA THR A 391 -1.19 -17.56 -21.92
C THR A 391 -1.42 -17.80 -20.42
N ASP A 392 -0.58 -17.19 -19.58
CA ASP A 392 -0.59 -17.42 -18.13
C ASP A 392 -1.64 -16.59 -17.36
N GLY A 393 -2.44 -15.81 -18.07
CA GLY A 393 -3.49 -14.98 -17.46
C GLY A 393 -3.05 -13.57 -17.07
N TYR A 394 -1.76 -13.26 -17.14
CA TYR A 394 -1.24 -11.90 -16.81
C TYR A 394 -1.12 -11.00 -18.04
N GLY A 395 -1.20 -11.57 -19.25
CA GLY A 395 -1.13 -10.84 -20.53
C GLY A 395 0.28 -10.38 -20.91
N GLY A 396 0.44 -9.79 -22.09
CA GLY A 396 1.70 -9.26 -22.58
C GLY A 396 2.50 -10.22 -23.47
N HIS A 397 3.62 -9.72 -23.98
CA HIS A 397 4.60 -10.49 -24.75
C HIS A 397 5.82 -10.80 -23.90
N LEU A 398 6.27 -12.04 -23.94
CA LEU A 398 7.39 -12.51 -23.14
C LEU A 398 8.68 -11.72 -23.35
N LEU A 399 8.95 -11.25 -24.58
CA LEU A 399 10.11 -10.42 -24.89
C LEU A 399 10.07 -9.04 -24.22
N ASP A 400 8.89 -8.57 -23.81
CA ASP A 400 8.76 -7.29 -23.10
C ASP A 400 9.42 -7.33 -21.72
N ASP A 401 9.56 -8.52 -21.13
CA ASP A 401 10.21 -8.73 -19.83
C ASP A 401 11.73 -8.83 -19.91
N TYR A 402 12.26 -8.84 -21.13
CA TYR A 402 13.68 -8.98 -21.39
C TYR A 402 14.22 -7.82 -22.23
N TRP A 403 15.49 -7.59 -22.12
CA TRP A 403 16.27 -6.78 -23.04
C TRP A 403 17.61 -7.44 -23.37
N VAL A 404 18.00 -7.35 -24.63
CA VAL A 404 19.27 -7.88 -25.08
C VAL A 404 20.35 -6.85 -24.84
N VAL A 405 21.43 -7.27 -24.18
CA VAL A 405 22.59 -6.43 -23.88
C VAL A 405 23.87 -7.05 -24.42
N ASN A 406 24.84 -6.21 -24.79
CA ASN A 406 26.16 -6.68 -25.15
C ASN A 406 27.00 -7.03 -23.90
N ASP A 407 28.21 -7.52 -24.08
CA ASP A 407 29.11 -7.90 -22.99
C ASP A 407 29.49 -6.73 -22.06
N LYS A 408 29.20 -5.49 -22.47
CA LYS A 408 29.39 -4.27 -21.66
C LYS A 408 28.10 -3.80 -20.99
N ASN A 409 27.05 -4.63 -20.95
CA ASN A 409 25.71 -4.33 -20.42
C ASN A 409 25.02 -3.11 -21.09
N THR A 410 25.38 -2.81 -22.33
CA THR A 410 24.72 -1.77 -23.12
C THR A 410 23.54 -2.41 -23.86
N ALA A 411 22.33 -1.85 -23.68
CA ALA A 411 21.15 -2.29 -24.40
C ALA A 411 21.33 -2.11 -25.92
N LEU A 412 20.93 -3.12 -26.69
CA LEU A 412 20.88 -3.03 -28.13
C LEU A 412 19.58 -2.33 -28.56
N THR A 413 19.67 -1.55 -29.63
CA THR A 413 18.52 -0.79 -30.17
C THR A 413 17.45 -1.69 -30.80
N GLU A 414 17.85 -2.87 -31.28
CA GLU A 414 16.95 -3.88 -31.83
C GLU A 414 17.13 -5.18 -31.03
N SER A 415 16.14 -5.51 -30.19
CA SER A 415 16.16 -6.74 -29.40
C SER A 415 15.73 -7.99 -30.19
N THR A 416 15.13 -7.81 -31.37
CA THR A 416 14.67 -8.93 -32.23
C THR A 416 15.74 -9.46 -33.17
N ASN A 417 16.72 -8.63 -33.60
CA ASN A 417 17.83 -9.03 -34.47
C ASN A 417 19.16 -8.56 -33.86
N PHE A 418 20.04 -9.50 -33.56
CA PHE A 418 21.33 -9.20 -32.94
C PHE A 418 22.38 -10.26 -33.24
N ASN A 419 23.64 -9.92 -32.98
CA ASN A 419 24.74 -10.86 -33.02
C ASN A 419 24.97 -11.44 -31.62
N ALA A 420 25.07 -12.75 -31.54
CA ALA A 420 25.34 -13.47 -30.30
C ALA A 420 26.53 -14.42 -30.44
N THR A 421 27.15 -14.79 -29.35
CA THR A 421 28.23 -15.75 -29.30
C THR A 421 28.03 -16.75 -28.18
N GLY A 422 28.63 -17.90 -28.33
CA GLY A 422 28.63 -18.96 -27.33
C GLY A 422 29.87 -19.86 -27.46
N LYS A 423 29.90 -20.93 -26.67
CA LYS A 423 30.94 -21.97 -26.81
C LYS A 423 30.64 -22.86 -28.01
N GLY A 424 31.64 -23.17 -28.78
CA GLY A 424 31.51 -24.05 -29.94
C GLY A 424 32.78 -24.90 -30.14
N THR A 425 32.60 -26.16 -30.50
CA THR A 425 33.70 -27.11 -30.64
C THR A 425 33.57 -27.90 -31.94
N ILE A 426 34.68 -28.06 -32.65
CA ILE A 426 34.79 -28.99 -33.77
C ILE A 426 35.57 -30.22 -33.30
N THR A 427 35.01 -31.41 -33.43
CA THR A 427 35.64 -32.66 -33.06
C THR A 427 36.36 -33.28 -34.27
N PRO A 428 37.40 -34.07 -34.07
CA PRO A 428 38.07 -34.75 -35.16
C PRO A 428 37.14 -35.69 -35.91
N LYS A 429 37.26 -35.73 -37.21
CA LYS A 429 36.63 -36.76 -38.00
C LYS A 429 37.45 -38.05 -37.93
N ALA A 430 36.80 -39.15 -37.64
CA ALA A 430 37.46 -40.46 -37.67
C ALA A 430 37.88 -40.79 -39.10
N LEU A 431 39.12 -41.19 -39.21
CA LEU A 431 39.64 -41.76 -40.45
C LEU A 431 39.75 -43.28 -40.26
N THR A 432 39.18 -44.01 -41.20
CA THR A 432 39.33 -45.45 -41.24
C THR A 432 40.33 -45.82 -42.30
N ALA A 433 41.43 -46.43 -41.90
CA ALA A 433 42.35 -46.96 -42.85
C ALA A 433 41.91 -48.38 -43.24
N THR A 434 41.69 -48.60 -44.51
CA THR A 434 41.38 -49.95 -45.03
C THR A 434 42.62 -50.48 -45.70
N VAL A 435 43.09 -51.63 -45.24
CA VAL A 435 44.16 -52.32 -45.93
C VAL A 435 43.58 -53.03 -47.15
N ALA A 436 43.95 -52.57 -48.34
CA ALA A 436 43.41 -53.12 -49.58
C ALA A 436 43.86 -54.56 -49.84
N LYS A 437 45.01 -54.92 -49.29
CA LYS A 437 45.55 -56.30 -49.38
C LYS A 437 46.00 -56.72 -48.00
N ASN A 438 45.46 -57.77 -47.50
CA ASN A 438 45.83 -58.43 -46.22
C ASN A 438 46.82 -59.61 -46.40
N HIS A 439 47.07 -59.93 -47.62
CA HIS A 439 48.01 -61.00 -47.95
C HIS A 439 48.89 -60.62 -49.16
N ILE A 440 50.16 -60.64 -48.98
CA ILE A 440 51.15 -60.30 -49.99
C ILE A 440 52.06 -61.55 -50.20
N THR A 441 52.16 -61.98 -51.45
CA THR A 441 53.04 -63.06 -51.80
C THR A 441 54.26 -62.50 -52.47
N LYS A 442 55.39 -62.90 -51.99
CA LYS A 442 56.68 -62.56 -52.56
C LYS A 442 57.46 -63.84 -53.01
N VAL A 443 57.93 -63.80 -54.20
CA VAL A 443 58.92 -64.85 -54.64
C VAL A 443 60.22 -64.61 -53.92
N TYR A 444 60.85 -65.66 -53.45
CA TYR A 444 62.13 -65.60 -52.76
C TYR A 444 63.18 -64.92 -53.63
N ASP A 445 63.81 -63.85 -53.20
CA ASP A 445 64.79 -63.08 -53.85
C ASP A 445 66.01 -62.77 -52.95
N ALA A 446 66.18 -63.49 -51.85
CA ALA A 446 67.18 -63.28 -50.80
C ALA A 446 67.11 -61.89 -50.11
N LYS A 447 66.09 -61.08 -50.25
CA LYS A 447 65.89 -59.78 -49.58
C LYS A 447 64.73 -59.87 -48.56
N GLN A 448 64.93 -59.16 -47.42
CA GLN A 448 63.93 -59.09 -46.37
C GLN A 448 62.80 -58.07 -46.68
N ASN A 449 63.03 -57.15 -47.55
CA ASN A 449 62.12 -56.08 -47.82
C ASN A 449 61.10 -56.40 -48.92
N GLN A 450 59.89 -56.08 -48.75
CA GLN A 450 58.90 -55.97 -49.82
C GLN A 450 59.13 -54.66 -50.52
N THR A 451 59.73 -54.68 -51.71
CA THR A 451 59.99 -53.48 -52.49
C THR A 451 58.99 -53.39 -53.65
N ASP A 452 58.60 -52.17 -53.95
CA ASP A 452 58.06 -51.67 -55.19
C ASP A 452 56.69 -52.28 -55.59
N GLY A 453 56.03 -51.92 -56.48
CA GLY A 453 54.75 -52.41 -57.05
C GLY A 453 53.63 -52.69 -56.09
N ASN A 454 53.90 -53.19 -54.89
CA ASN A 454 52.84 -53.53 -53.91
C ASN A 454 52.61 -52.53 -52.77
N ARG A 455 53.48 -51.53 -52.66
CA ARG A 455 53.43 -50.56 -51.56
C ARG A 455 52.17 -49.68 -51.68
N ASN A 456 51.82 -49.29 -52.89
CA ASN A 456 50.58 -48.48 -53.13
C ASN A 456 49.29 -49.28 -53.03
N ASP A 457 49.41 -50.63 -53.10
CA ASP A 457 48.25 -51.49 -53.04
C ASP A 457 47.85 -51.87 -51.59
N ILE A 458 48.73 -51.57 -50.62
CA ILE A 458 48.49 -51.89 -49.20
C ILE A 458 47.64 -50.81 -48.51
N ILE A 459 47.79 -49.56 -48.95
CA ILE A 459 47.11 -48.40 -48.41
C ILE A 459 46.27 -47.82 -49.55
N GLY A 460 44.98 -48.10 -49.49
CA GLY A 460 43.97 -47.61 -50.40
C GLY A 460 43.22 -46.38 -49.82
#